data_e85e26be0b4015d9b07ac7a93625c93b
#
_entry.id   e85e26be0b4015d9b07ac7a93625c93b
#
_cell.length_a   1.000
_cell.length_b   1.000
_cell.length_c   1.000
_cell.angle_alpha   90.00
_cell.angle_beta   90.00
_cell.angle_gamma   90.00
#
_symmetry.space_group_name_H-M   'P 1'
#
loop_
_entity.id
_entity.type
_entity.pdbx_description
1 polymer ?
#
loop_
_entity_poly.entity_id
_entity_poly.type
_entity_poly.pdbx_seq_one_letter_code
_entity_poly.pdbx_strand_id
1 'polypeptide(L)'
;MAAKLASAARAVTPVLAAAVVLVFAVVTLLWWMQERIAYQPQGPPYPEANGTARVNYAAADGQPLFGYVVGDPAAAPGVVLAFHGNADLAAWQIPWAEAVHGRTGYAVFLAEYRGYMGLPGRPTYRGLRLDAHAAYDFLTGPLAVDPRQIVVFGHSLGSAVAAELAAERPPRALLLQSPFTSSHDLARRLVTLPVASILQLVSRVPYDTRERVESLEAPVWVIHGARDMVIPSRMGRAVYQAGRQRGELVIVESAGHNDLGSSNQRAYWDWLYSALSSASRRAVLSENRLEEQAVR
;
A
#
# COMPACT_ATOMS: atom_id res chain seq x y z
N MET A 1 10.23 46.21 -42.57
CA MET A 1 10.57 45.39 -41.41
C MET A 1 9.31 45.02 -40.63
N ALA A 2 8.45 45.97 -40.27
CA ALA A 2 7.20 45.73 -39.48
C ALA A 2 6.22 44.76 -40.17
N ALA A 3 6.01 44.81 -41.48
CA ALA A 3 5.07 43.94 -42.17
C ALA A 3 5.52 42.45 -42.21
N LYS A 4 6.82 42.16 -42.26
CA LYS A 4 7.36 40.80 -42.15
C LYS A 4 7.23 40.23 -40.73
N LEU A 5 7.39 41.05 -39.69
CA LEU A 5 7.18 40.68 -38.31
C LEU A 5 5.68 40.40 -38.01
N ALA A 6 4.78 41.19 -38.55
CA ALA A 6 3.34 40.98 -38.42
C ALA A 6 2.87 39.72 -39.15
N SER A 7 3.47 39.40 -40.34
CA SER A 7 3.18 38.16 -41.08
C SER A 7 3.71 36.91 -40.34
N ALA A 8 4.91 36.99 -39.76
CA ALA A 8 5.47 35.87 -38.96
C ALA A 8 4.64 35.64 -37.67
N ALA A 9 4.23 36.70 -36.99
CA ALA A 9 3.36 36.59 -35.83
C ALA A 9 2.00 35.93 -36.15
N ARG A 10 1.38 36.31 -37.30
CA ARG A 10 0.12 35.71 -37.76
C ARG A 10 0.24 34.20 -38.07
N ALA A 11 1.40 33.75 -38.52
CA ALA A 11 1.64 32.33 -38.78
C ALA A 11 1.99 31.53 -37.53
N VAL A 12 2.66 32.15 -36.56
CA VAL A 12 3.07 31.51 -35.30
C VAL A 12 1.91 31.39 -34.31
N THR A 13 0.99 32.34 -34.27
CA THR A 13 -0.17 32.32 -33.34
C THR A 13 -1.03 31.05 -33.44
N PRO A 14 -1.46 30.58 -34.63
CA PRO A 14 -2.27 29.36 -34.73
C PRO A 14 -1.47 28.07 -34.36
N VAL A 15 -0.17 28.06 -34.62
CA VAL A 15 0.68 26.91 -34.24
C VAL A 15 0.81 26.83 -32.71
N LEU A 16 1.04 27.96 -32.06
CA LEU A 16 1.09 28.01 -30.60
C LEU A 16 -0.26 27.66 -29.99
N ALA A 17 -1.37 28.18 -30.53
CA ALA A 17 -2.70 27.81 -30.08
C ALA A 17 -2.99 26.33 -30.23
N ALA A 18 -2.64 25.73 -31.35
CA ALA A 18 -2.78 24.29 -31.56
C ALA A 18 -1.92 23.46 -30.58
N ALA A 19 -0.69 23.90 -30.32
CA ALA A 19 0.19 23.26 -29.33
C ALA A 19 -0.40 23.31 -27.91
N VAL A 20 -0.94 24.46 -27.51
CA VAL A 20 -1.60 24.63 -26.20
C VAL A 20 -2.84 23.72 -26.09
N VAL A 21 -3.67 23.68 -27.13
CA VAL A 21 -4.85 22.78 -27.16
C VAL A 21 -4.42 21.31 -27.07
N LEU A 22 -3.39 20.91 -27.78
CA LEU A 22 -2.86 19.54 -27.73
C LEU A 22 -2.35 19.19 -26.33
N VAL A 23 -1.56 20.06 -25.72
CA VAL A 23 -1.06 19.85 -24.34
C VAL A 23 -2.22 19.73 -23.37
N PHE A 24 -3.22 20.62 -23.47
CA PHE A 24 -4.41 20.57 -22.62
C PHE A 24 -5.19 19.26 -22.81
N ALA A 25 -5.38 18.81 -24.04
CA ALA A 25 -6.05 17.55 -24.35
C ALA A 25 -5.29 16.36 -23.78
N VAL A 26 -3.94 16.31 -23.92
CA VAL A 26 -3.10 15.25 -23.36
C VAL A 26 -3.17 15.23 -21.84
N VAL A 27 -3.05 16.39 -21.17
CA VAL A 27 -3.14 16.50 -19.71
C VAL A 27 -4.52 16.05 -19.22
N THR A 28 -5.59 16.46 -19.90
CA THR A 28 -6.97 16.05 -19.56
C THR A 28 -7.16 14.54 -19.73
N LEU A 29 -6.63 13.96 -20.81
CA LEU A 29 -6.68 12.51 -21.03
C LEU A 29 -5.91 11.77 -19.93
N LEU A 30 -4.68 12.19 -19.61
CA LEU A 30 -3.89 11.59 -18.55
C LEU A 30 -4.58 11.74 -17.19
N TRP A 31 -5.18 12.90 -16.90
CA TRP A 31 -5.97 13.10 -15.70
C TRP A 31 -7.18 12.14 -15.60
N TRP A 32 -7.88 11.94 -16.70
CA TRP A 32 -9.00 10.99 -16.75
C TRP A 32 -8.56 9.53 -16.62
N MET A 33 -7.36 9.22 -17.12
CA MET A 33 -6.81 7.86 -17.08
C MET A 33 -6.09 7.53 -15.77
N GLN A 34 -5.81 8.47 -14.88
CA GLN A 34 -4.98 8.26 -13.68
C GLN A 34 -5.39 7.03 -12.88
N GLU A 35 -6.67 6.88 -12.56
CA GLU A 35 -7.17 5.74 -11.78
C GLU A 35 -7.06 4.42 -12.54
N ARG A 36 -7.26 4.43 -13.88
CA ARG A 36 -7.09 3.22 -14.71
C ARG A 36 -5.63 2.79 -14.84
N ILE A 37 -4.71 3.74 -14.78
CA ILE A 37 -3.27 3.46 -14.81
C ILE A 37 -2.81 2.98 -13.44
N ALA A 38 -3.30 3.61 -12.38
CA ALA A 38 -2.90 3.32 -11.01
C ALA A 38 -3.49 2.02 -10.46
N TYR A 39 -4.71 1.66 -10.88
CA TYR A 39 -5.42 0.48 -10.38
C TYR A 39 -5.71 -0.47 -11.53
N GLN A 40 -5.25 -1.69 -11.42
CA GLN A 40 -5.36 -2.72 -12.46
C GLN A 40 -5.98 -4.00 -11.88
N PRO A 41 -7.29 -3.98 -11.55
CA PRO A 41 -7.95 -5.15 -11.03
C PRO A 41 -7.92 -6.30 -12.05
N GLN A 42 -7.56 -7.48 -11.58
CA GLN A 42 -7.53 -8.69 -12.40
C GLN A 42 -8.95 -9.18 -12.68
N GLY A 43 -9.19 -9.57 -13.93
CA GLY A 43 -10.42 -10.22 -14.35
C GLY A 43 -10.44 -11.72 -14.06
N PRO A 44 -11.61 -12.39 -14.27
CA PRO A 44 -11.73 -13.83 -14.12
C PRO A 44 -10.83 -14.60 -15.13
N PRO A 45 -10.50 -15.89 -14.85
CA PRO A 45 -10.98 -16.67 -13.70
C PRO A 45 -10.31 -16.28 -12.39
N TYR A 46 -11.09 -16.28 -11.30
CA TYR A 46 -10.57 -16.01 -9.97
C TYR A 46 -10.12 -17.29 -9.28
N PRO A 47 -9.05 -17.24 -8.46
CA PRO A 47 -8.58 -18.40 -7.72
C PRO A 47 -9.61 -18.83 -6.66
N GLU A 48 -9.69 -20.14 -6.42
CA GLU A 48 -10.45 -20.69 -5.31
C GLU A 48 -9.67 -20.50 -4.00
N ALA A 49 -10.40 -20.29 -2.91
CA ALA A 49 -9.80 -20.08 -1.59
C ALA A 49 -9.43 -21.39 -0.85
N ASN A 50 -9.59 -22.55 -1.48
CA ASN A 50 -9.20 -23.89 -0.99
C ASN A 50 -9.55 -24.15 0.50
N GLY A 51 -10.77 -23.76 0.91
CA GLY A 51 -11.23 -23.95 2.29
C GLY A 51 -10.82 -22.85 3.29
N THR A 52 -10.05 -21.85 2.88
CA THR A 52 -9.74 -20.68 3.73
C THR A 52 -11.01 -19.87 4.02
N ALA A 53 -11.20 -19.50 5.29
CA ALA A 53 -12.38 -18.78 5.73
C ALA A 53 -12.49 -17.41 5.05
N ARG A 54 -13.51 -17.24 4.21
CA ARG A 54 -13.90 -15.95 3.64
C ARG A 54 -14.92 -15.27 4.54
N VAL A 55 -14.67 -14.02 4.88
CA VAL A 55 -15.56 -13.18 5.69
C VAL A 55 -16.02 -11.97 4.87
N ASN A 56 -17.30 -11.59 5.04
CA ASN A 56 -17.87 -10.45 4.34
C ASN A 56 -18.09 -9.30 5.31
N TYR A 57 -17.81 -8.10 4.86
CA TYR A 57 -18.04 -6.86 5.60
C TYR A 57 -18.39 -5.72 4.62
N ALA A 58 -18.58 -4.51 5.10
CA ALA A 58 -18.90 -3.37 4.26
C ALA A 58 -18.10 -2.15 4.67
N ALA A 59 -17.72 -1.34 3.70
CA ALA A 59 -17.14 -0.02 3.95
C ALA A 59 -18.22 0.99 4.40
N ALA A 60 -17.78 2.11 4.97
CA ALA A 60 -18.67 3.16 5.50
C ALA A 60 -19.60 3.79 4.44
N ASP A 61 -19.25 3.67 3.16
CA ASP A 61 -20.08 4.10 2.03
C ASP A 61 -21.05 3.01 1.52
N GLY A 62 -21.18 1.89 2.25
CA GLY A 62 -22.05 0.77 1.91
C GLY A 62 -21.47 -0.20 0.87
N GLN A 63 -20.23 0.01 0.42
CA GLN A 63 -19.56 -0.91 -0.51
C GLN A 63 -19.37 -2.28 0.12
N PRO A 64 -19.93 -3.37 -0.46
CA PRO A 64 -19.68 -4.71 0.03
C PRO A 64 -18.23 -5.11 -0.24
N LEU A 65 -17.60 -5.71 0.77
CA LEU A 65 -16.23 -6.15 0.76
C LEU A 65 -16.12 -7.57 1.32
N PHE A 66 -14.98 -8.19 1.08
CA PHE A 66 -14.62 -9.43 1.77
C PHE A 66 -13.11 -9.49 2.04
N GLY A 67 -12.72 -10.41 2.89
CA GLY A 67 -11.33 -10.79 3.13
C GLY A 67 -11.23 -12.27 3.46
N TYR A 68 -10.00 -12.75 3.58
CA TYR A 68 -9.70 -14.11 4.01
C TYR A 68 -9.00 -14.10 5.36
N VAL A 69 -9.39 -15.02 6.24
CA VAL A 69 -8.79 -15.20 7.56
C VAL A 69 -8.02 -16.49 7.58
N VAL A 70 -6.74 -16.43 7.92
CA VAL A 70 -5.87 -17.58 8.14
C VAL A 70 -5.45 -17.59 9.62
N GLY A 71 -5.66 -18.70 10.30
CA GLY A 71 -5.51 -18.81 11.74
C GLY A 71 -6.71 -18.26 12.52
N ASP A 72 -6.64 -18.35 13.85
CA ASP A 72 -7.67 -17.83 14.75
C ASP A 72 -7.22 -16.49 15.35
N PRO A 73 -7.84 -15.34 14.98
CA PRO A 73 -7.48 -14.05 15.51
C PRO A 73 -7.59 -13.93 17.04
N ALA A 74 -8.49 -14.70 17.67
CA ALA A 74 -8.71 -14.66 19.11
C ALA A 74 -7.63 -15.42 19.90
N ALA A 75 -7.04 -16.46 19.30
CA ALA A 75 -6.02 -17.28 19.94
C ALA A 75 -4.58 -16.89 19.55
N ALA A 76 -4.42 -16.07 18.48
CA ALA A 76 -3.12 -15.69 17.97
C ALA A 76 -2.42 -14.60 18.83
N PRO A 77 -1.09 -14.53 18.85
CA PRO A 77 -0.34 -13.49 19.55
C PRO A 77 -0.52 -12.11 18.94
N GLY A 78 -1.17 -12.03 17.79
CA GLY A 78 -1.53 -10.82 17.06
C GLY A 78 -2.03 -11.15 15.66
N VAL A 79 -2.48 -10.12 14.94
CA VAL A 79 -3.05 -10.23 13.61
C VAL A 79 -2.25 -9.38 12.62
N VAL A 80 -1.88 -9.96 11.49
CA VAL A 80 -1.34 -9.22 10.34
C VAL A 80 -2.51 -8.84 9.43
N LEU A 81 -2.85 -7.55 9.38
CA LEU A 81 -3.76 -6.98 8.38
C LEU A 81 -2.96 -6.69 7.12
N ALA A 82 -3.22 -7.44 6.06
CA ALA A 82 -2.42 -7.42 4.85
C ALA A 82 -3.17 -6.83 3.64
N PHE A 83 -2.49 -5.94 2.94
CA PHE A 83 -2.93 -5.28 1.72
C PHE A 83 -2.03 -5.68 0.55
N HIS A 84 -2.64 -6.28 -0.47
CA HIS A 84 -1.94 -6.78 -1.66
C HIS A 84 -1.52 -5.67 -2.63
N GLY A 85 -0.67 -6.02 -3.60
CA GLY A 85 -0.21 -5.12 -4.64
C GLY A 85 -1.24 -4.82 -5.72
N ASN A 86 -0.85 -3.97 -6.67
CA ASN A 86 -1.62 -3.75 -7.88
C ASN A 86 -1.55 -4.98 -8.79
N ALA A 87 -2.58 -5.23 -9.58
CA ALA A 87 -2.69 -6.43 -10.42
C ALA A 87 -2.52 -7.76 -9.65
N ASP A 88 -2.87 -7.75 -8.37
CA ASP A 88 -2.82 -8.88 -7.44
C ASP A 88 -4.21 -9.10 -6.82
N LEU A 89 -4.41 -10.19 -6.07
CA LEU A 89 -5.67 -10.54 -5.42
C LEU A 89 -5.38 -11.08 -4.01
N ALA A 90 -6.27 -10.79 -3.07
CA ALA A 90 -6.16 -11.35 -1.71
C ALA A 90 -6.08 -12.88 -1.71
N ALA A 91 -6.82 -13.55 -2.59
CA ALA A 91 -6.80 -15.01 -2.70
C ALA A 91 -5.44 -15.57 -3.16
N TRP A 92 -4.67 -14.84 -3.98
CA TRP A 92 -3.32 -15.27 -4.37
C TRP A 92 -2.32 -15.20 -3.22
N GLN A 93 -2.63 -14.44 -2.17
CA GLN A 93 -1.78 -14.30 -0.99
C GLN A 93 -2.08 -15.35 0.10
N ILE A 94 -3.08 -16.23 -0.09
CA ILE A 94 -3.42 -17.28 0.88
C ILE A 94 -2.21 -18.17 1.22
N PRO A 95 -1.43 -18.70 0.26
CA PRO A 95 -0.26 -19.53 0.59
C PRO A 95 0.79 -18.76 1.40
N TRP A 96 0.96 -17.46 1.15
CA TRP A 96 1.83 -16.60 1.95
C TRP A 96 1.28 -16.45 3.38
N ALA A 97 -0.01 -16.21 3.52
CA ALA A 97 -0.65 -16.06 4.82
C ALA A 97 -0.57 -17.34 5.66
N GLU A 98 -0.75 -18.49 5.03
CA GLU A 98 -0.56 -19.82 5.67
C GLU A 98 0.88 -20.02 6.14
N ALA A 99 1.86 -19.61 5.31
CA ALA A 99 3.27 -19.68 5.70
C ALA A 99 3.61 -18.72 6.84
N VAL A 100 3.02 -17.53 6.89
CA VAL A 100 3.15 -16.59 8.01
C VAL A 100 2.57 -17.21 9.28
N HIS A 101 1.32 -17.67 9.21
CA HIS A 101 0.65 -18.31 10.35
C HIS A 101 1.44 -19.50 10.88
N GLY A 102 1.81 -20.43 10.01
CA GLY A 102 2.53 -21.66 10.40
C GLY A 102 3.91 -21.40 11.00
N ARG A 103 4.58 -20.30 10.62
CA ARG A 103 5.93 -19.97 11.12
C ARG A 103 5.93 -19.11 12.37
N THR A 104 4.90 -18.29 12.57
CA THR A 104 4.91 -17.22 13.58
C THR A 104 3.76 -17.32 14.58
N GLY A 105 2.73 -18.11 14.28
CA GLY A 105 1.50 -18.20 15.05
C GLY A 105 0.56 -17.00 14.89
N TYR A 106 0.99 -15.93 14.20
CA TYR A 106 0.09 -14.78 13.92
C TYR A 106 -1.07 -15.19 13.03
N ALA A 107 -2.26 -14.71 13.33
CA ALA A 107 -3.35 -14.78 12.37
C ALA A 107 -3.11 -13.75 11.25
N VAL A 108 -3.63 -14.03 10.05
CA VAL A 108 -3.50 -13.12 8.91
C VAL A 108 -4.88 -12.82 8.36
N PHE A 109 -5.18 -11.53 8.19
CA PHE A 109 -6.36 -11.04 7.49
C PHE A 109 -5.93 -10.44 6.15
N LEU A 110 -6.31 -11.09 5.06
CA LEU A 110 -6.07 -10.63 3.69
C LEU A 110 -7.27 -9.81 3.24
N ALA A 111 -7.13 -8.50 3.14
CA ALA A 111 -8.20 -7.62 2.70
C ALA A 111 -8.26 -7.53 1.17
N GLU A 112 -9.48 -7.67 0.58
CA GLU A 112 -9.70 -7.43 -0.83
C GLU A 112 -10.22 -6.01 -1.05
N TYR A 113 -9.90 -5.41 -2.21
CA TYR A 113 -10.34 -4.06 -2.55
C TYR A 113 -11.59 -4.06 -3.43
N ARG A 114 -12.38 -2.97 -3.36
CA ARG A 114 -13.46 -2.70 -4.32
C ARG A 114 -12.96 -2.74 -5.76
N GLY A 115 -13.75 -3.33 -6.65
CA GLY A 115 -13.41 -3.50 -8.06
C GLY A 115 -12.43 -4.63 -8.35
N TYR A 116 -11.79 -5.25 -7.34
CA TYR A 116 -10.93 -6.42 -7.49
C TYR A 116 -11.75 -7.69 -7.22
N MET A 117 -11.32 -8.82 -7.78
CA MET A 117 -11.91 -10.15 -7.62
C MET A 117 -13.45 -10.18 -7.77
N GLY A 118 -13.96 -9.44 -8.75
CA GLY A 118 -15.41 -9.37 -9.04
C GLY A 118 -16.23 -8.55 -8.05
N LEU A 119 -15.62 -7.91 -7.07
CA LEU A 119 -16.33 -6.96 -6.22
C LEU A 119 -16.87 -5.78 -7.03
N PRO A 120 -18.09 -5.30 -6.73
CA PRO A 120 -18.60 -4.11 -7.38
C PRO A 120 -17.81 -2.86 -7.00
N GLY A 121 -18.09 -1.76 -7.68
CA GLY A 121 -17.42 -0.48 -7.47
C GLY A 121 -16.17 -0.29 -8.33
N ARG A 122 -15.52 0.84 -8.15
CA ARG A 122 -14.28 1.21 -8.84
C ARG A 122 -13.21 1.52 -7.82
N PRO A 123 -11.98 1.02 -8.00
CA PRO A 123 -10.87 1.38 -7.15
C PRO A 123 -10.52 2.86 -7.37
N THR A 124 -10.49 3.62 -6.30
CA THR A 124 -10.08 5.03 -6.24
C THR A 124 -9.26 5.24 -4.97
N TYR A 125 -8.50 6.32 -4.87
CA TYR A 125 -7.77 6.65 -3.65
C TYR A 125 -8.69 6.68 -2.42
N ARG A 126 -9.82 7.42 -2.51
CA ARG A 126 -10.80 7.49 -1.42
C ARG A 126 -11.43 6.12 -1.13
N GLY A 127 -11.74 5.37 -2.19
CA GLY A 127 -12.35 4.05 -2.07
C GLY A 127 -11.46 3.07 -1.32
N LEU A 128 -10.19 2.94 -1.71
CA LEU A 128 -9.25 2.03 -1.05
C LEU A 128 -8.97 2.43 0.41
N ARG A 129 -8.97 3.72 0.73
CA ARG A 129 -8.91 4.16 2.14
C ARG A 129 -10.12 3.69 2.94
N LEU A 130 -11.33 3.83 2.40
CA LEU A 130 -12.56 3.33 3.05
C LEU A 130 -12.52 1.81 3.21
N ASP A 131 -12.00 1.08 2.21
CA ASP A 131 -11.86 -0.37 2.26
C ASP A 131 -10.87 -0.80 3.34
N ALA A 132 -9.73 -0.11 3.46
CA ALA A 132 -8.74 -0.38 4.48
C ALA A 132 -9.27 -0.12 5.90
N HIS A 133 -10.00 0.98 6.10
CA HIS A 133 -10.68 1.26 7.37
C HIS A 133 -11.70 0.19 7.70
N ALA A 134 -12.52 -0.23 6.73
CA ALA A 134 -13.52 -1.27 6.94
C ALA A 134 -12.89 -2.61 7.36
N ALA A 135 -11.76 -2.98 6.76
CA ALA A 135 -11.01 -4.18 7.15
C ALA A 135 -10.48 -4.07 8.60
N TYR A 136 -9.95 -2.91 8.98
CA TYR A 136 -9.51 -2.65 10.35
C TYR A 136 -10.68 -2.67 11.35
N ASP A 137 -11.78 -1.99 11.02
CA ASP A 137 -12.97 -1.92 11.88
C ASP A 137 -13.63 -3.30 12.01
N PHE A 138 -13.57 -4.15 10.98
CA PHE A 138 -14.03 -5.54 11.06
C PHE A 138 -13.16 -6.38 12.01
N LEU A 139 -11.84 -6.19 12.02
CA LEU A 139 -10.95 -6.86 12.97
C LEU A 139 -11.24 -6.42 14.42
N THR A 140 -11.37 -5.12 14.65
CA THR A 140 -11.49 -4.57 16.00
C THR A 140 -12.91 -4.64 16.58
N GLY A 141 -13.92 -4.71 15.73
CA GLY A 141 -15.33 -4.86 16.10
C GLY A 141 -15.76 -6.34 16.08
N PRO A 142 -16.24 -6.88 14.95
CA PRO A 142 -16.78 -8.24 14.86
C PRO A 142 -15.83 -9.34 15.33
N LEU A 143 -14.52 -9.23 15.07
CA LEU A 143 -13.51 -10.21 15.50
C LEU A 143 -12.88 -9.87 16.86
N ALA A 144 -13.23 -8.74 17.47
CA ALA A 144 -12.79 -8.29 18.78
C ALA A 144 -11.26 -8.29 19.00
N VAL A 145 -10.49 -8.09 17.91
CA VAL A 145 -9.02 -7.99 17.98
C VAL A 145 -8.62 -6.69 18.65
N ASP A 146 -7.76 -6.76 19.67
CA ASP A 146 -7.20 -5.57 20.30
C ASP A 146 -6.37 -4.76 19.25
N PRO A 147 -6.66 -3.46 19.05
CA PRO A 147 -5.86 -2.60 18.18
C PRO A 147 -4.35 -2.70 18.39
N ARG A 148 -3.91 -2.91 19.63
CA ARG A 148 -2.50 -3.08 20.00
C ARG A 148 -1.87 -4.38 19.51
N GLN A 149 -2.66 -5.32 19.02
CA GLN A 149 -2.21 -6.60 18.47
C GLN A 149 -2.16 -6.59 16.93
N ILE A 150 -2.60 -5.51 16.28
CA ILE A 150 -2.66 -5.41 14.83
C ILE A 150 -1.31 -4.92 14.29
N VAL A 151 -0.71 -5.73 13.42
CA VAL A 151 0.42 -5.37 12.55
C VAL A 151 -0.13 -5.14 11.17
N VAL A 152 0.18 -4.00 10.55
CA VAL A 152 -0.27 -3.69 9.19
C VAL A 152 0.85 -4.01 8.20
N PHE A 153 0.54 -4.81 7.19
CA PHE A 153 1.44 -5.18 6.10
C PHE A 153 0.93 -4.65 4.77
N GLY A 154 1.82 -4.18 3.91
CA GLY A 154 1.46 -3.79 2.55
C GLY A 154 2.55 -4.08 1.54
N HIS A 155 2.15 -4.58 0.35
CA HIS A 155 3.03 -4.81 -0.79
C HIS A 155 2.73 -3.83 -1.92
N SER A 156 3.75 -3.15 -2.47
CA SER A 156 3.60 -2.27 -3.64
C SER A 156 2.50 -1.22 -3.45
N LEU A 157 1.41 -1.22 -4.22
CA LEU A 157 0.23 -0.39 -3.99
C LEU A 157 -0.29 -0.52 -2.54
N GLY A 158 -0.36 -1.75 -2.04
CA GLY A 158 -0.79 -2.04 -0.68
C GLY A 158 0.10 -1.39 0.38
N SER A 159 1.38 -1.09 0.08
CA SER A 159 2.25 -0.36 0.99
C SER A 159 1.78 1.08 1.24
N ALA A 160 1.24 1.73 0.21
CA ALA A 160 0.67 3.06 0.35
C ALA A 160 -0.68 3.02 1.07
N VAL A 161 -1.54 2.03 0.76
CA VAL A 161 -2.80 1.81 1.48
C VAL A 161 -2.55 1.54 2.97
N ALA A 162 -1.57 0.69 3.28
CA ALA A 162 -1.14 0.37 4.63
C ALA A 162 -0.63 1.60 5.40
N ALA A 163 0.17 2.46 4.74
CA ALA A 163 0.68 3.68 5.35
C ALA A 163 -0.42 4.73 5.62
N GLU A 164 -1.40 4.86 4.68
CA GLU A 164 -2.57 5.73 4.88
C GLU A 164 -3.39 5.26 6.10
N LEU A 165 -3.70 3.97 6.19
CA LEU A 165 -4.41 3.41 7.33
C LEU A 165 -3.62 3.62 8.63
N ALA A 166 -2.32 3.31 8.62
CA ALA A 166 -1.47 3.40 9.81
C ALA A 166 -1.39 4.82 10.37
N ALA A 167 -1.44 5.85 9.53
CA ALA A 167 -1.43 7.25 9.96
C ALA A 167 -2.71 7.64 10.74
N GLU A 168 -3.84 6.99 10.46
CA GLU A 168 -5.13 7.26 11.11
C GLU A 168 -5.49 6.23 12.20
N ARG A 169 -4.94 5.02 12.09
CA ARG A 169 -5.11 3.89 13.03
C ARG A 169 -3.72 3.34 13.36
N PRO A 170 -3.00 3.91 14.31
CA PRO A 170 -1.64 3.49 14.61
C PRO A 170 -1.55 2.00 14.94
N PRO A 171 -0.81 1.21 14.13
CA PRO A 171 -0.66 -0.22 14.35
C PRO A 171 0.46 -0.49 15.36
N ARG A 172 0.56 -1.74 15.79
CA ARG A 172 1.71 -2.25 16.57
C ARG A 172 3.04 -2.11 15.80
N ALA A 173 3.01 -2.34 14.51
CA ALA A 173 4.10 -2.14 13.56
C ALA A 173 3.55 -1.99 12.15
N LEU A 174 4.28 -1.26 11.29
CA LEU A 174 4.01 -1.14 9.87
C LEU A 174 5.11 -1.85 9.08
N LEU A 175 4.73 -2.86 8.29
CA LEU A 175 5.60 -3.66 7.46
C LEU A 175 5.36 -3.36 5.99
N LEU A 176 6.36 -2.91 5.27
CA LEU A 176 6.25 -2.47 3.88
C LEU A 176 7.18 -3.27 2.97
N GLN A 177 6.60 -3.97 2.01
CA GLN A 177 7.32 -4.68 0.95
C GLN A 177 7.27 -3.86 -0.33
N SER A 178 8.43 -3.57 -0.90
CA SER A 178 8.58 -2.78 -2.13
C SER A 178 7.79 -1.46 -2.15
N PRO A 179 7.87 -0.61 -1.09
CA PRO A 179 7.12 0.63 -1.04
C PRO A 179 7.69 1.68 -2.01
N PHE A 180 6.81 2.57 -2.52
CA PHE A 180 7.19 3.78 -3.22
C PHE A 180 7.05 5.02 -2.32
N THR A 181 7.80 6.09 -2.60
CA THR A 181 7.76 7.33 -1.81
C THR A 181 6.44 8.06 -1.97
N SER A 182 6.03 8.32 -3.22
CA SER A 182 4.76 8.94 -3.56
C SER A 182 4.32 8.56 -4.97
N SER A 183 3.02 8.68 -5.23
CA SER A 183 2.48 8.53 -6.60
C SER A 183 3.09 9.54 -7.57
N HIS A 184 3.40 10.74 -7.08
CA HIS A 184 4.08 11.77 -7.88
C HIS A 184 5.49 11.34 -8.30
N ASP A 185 6.31 10.87 -7.37
CA ASP A 185 7.66 10.40 -7.66
C ASP A 185 7.66 9.20 -8.63
N LEU A 186 6.65 8.34 -8.53
CA LEU A 186 6.47 7.22 -9.45
C LEU A 186 6.04 7.72 -10.84
N ALA A 187 5.09 8.68 -10.91
CA ALA A 187 4.63 9.27 -12.17
C ALA A 187 5.76 10.00 -12.93
N ARG A 188 6.68 10.68 -12.22
CA ARG A 188 7.85 11.34 -12.82
C ARG A 188 8.77 10.41 -13.59
N ARG A 189 8.65 9.11 -13.43
CA ARG A 189 9.37 8.12 -14.25
C ARG A 189 8.67 7.82 -15.57
N LEU A 190 7.37 8.06 -15.64
CA LEU A 190 6.52 7.72 -16.79
C LEU A 190 6.28 8.90 -17.72
N VAL A 191 6.30 10.13 -17.17
CA VAL A 191 6.03 11.36 -17.93
C VAL A 191 7.09 12.42 -17.66
N THR A 192 7.15 13.44 -18.53
CA THR A 192 8.08 14.57 -18.37
C THR A 192 7.77 15.39 -17.12
N LEU A 193 8.80 16.03 -16.54
CA LEU A 193 8.67 16.84 -15.32
C LEU A 193 7.53 17.86 -15.34
N PRO A 194 7.33 18.68 -16.40
CA PRO A 194 6.23 19.65 -16.43
C PRO A 194 4.87 18.97 -16.36
N VAL A 195 4.67 17.86 -17.07
CA VAL A 195 3.41 17.11 -17.08
C VAL A 195 3.17 16.46 -15.71
N ALA A 196 4.19 15.85 -15.10
CA ALA A 196 4.08 15.28 -13.76
C ALA A 196 3.68 16.33 -12.73
N SER A 197 4.27 17.53 -12.78
CA SER A 197 3.94 18.62 -11.84
C SER A 197 2.51 19.15 -12.01
N ILE A 198 2.01 19.26 -13.25
CA ILE A 198 0.61 19.63 -13.49
C ILE A 198 -0.33 18.54 -12.96
N LEU A 199 -0.03 17.27 -13.24
CA LEU A 199 -0.84 16.14 -12.76
C LEU A 199 -0.85 16.04 -11.24
N GLN A 200 0.22 16.44 -10.55
CA GLN A 200 0.26 16.48 -9.09
C GLN A 200 -0.77 17.45 -8.50
N LEU A 201 -0.93 18.65 -9.09
CA LEU A 201 -1.89 19.65 -8.61
C LEU A 201 -3.34 19.19 -8.67
N VAL A 202 -3.65 18.26 -9.59
CA VAL A 202 -4.99 17.72 -9.85
C VAL A 202 -5.04 16.21 -9.66
N SER A 203 -4.17 15.67 -8.81
CA SER A 203 -4.02 14.23 -8.64
C SER A 203 -5.29 13.58 -8.08
N ARG A 204 -5.70 12.50 -8.73
CA ARG A 204 -6.76 11.60 -8.28
C ARG A 204 -6.22 10.41 -7.48
N VAL A 205 -4.89 10.27 -7.42
CA VAL A 205 -4.17 9.17 -6.75
C VAL A 205 -3.04 9.76 -5.90
N PRO A 206 -3.36 10.56 -4.86
CA PRO A 206 -2.39 11.36 -4.12
C PRO A 206 -1.73 10.59 -2.96
N TYR A 207 -1.25 9.35 -3.20
CA TYR A 207 -0.49 8.64 -2.16
C TYR A 207 0.86 9.31 -1.91
N ASP A 208 1.18 9.55 -0.65
CA ASP A 208 2.52 9.93 -0.17
C ASP A 208 2.91 9.04 1.02
N THR A 209 3.46 7.87 0.71
CA THR A 209 3.86 6.87 1.70
C THR A 209 4.93 7.43 2.64
N ARG A 210 5.85 8.25 2.12
CA ARG A 210 6.92 8.85 2.91
C ARG A 210 6.37 9.83 3.94
N GLU A 211 5.47 10.73 3.53
CA GLU A 211 4.84 11.70 4.44
C GLU A 211 4.04 10.99 5.54
N ARG A 212 3.28 9.93 5.18
CA ARG A 212 2.52 9.16 6.16
C ARG A 212 3.43 8.47 7.18
N VAL A 213 4.52 7.87 6.71
CA VAL A 213 5.49 7.20 7.57
C VAL A 213 6.22 8.18 8.48
N GLU A 214 6.51 9.40 8.02
CA GLU A 214 7.15 10.45 8.83
C GLU A 214 6.31 10.87 10.04
N SER A 215 4.98 10.79 9.95
CA SER A 215 4.06 11.12 11.04
C SER A 215 3.86 9.97 12.05
N LEU A 216 4.33 8.75 11.76
CA LEU A 216 4.06 7.56 12.57
C LEU A 216 4.92 7.47 13.82
N GLU A 217 4.29 7.07 14.93
CA GLU A 217 4.97 6.62 16.14
C GLU A 217 5.21 5.10 16.18
N ALA A 218 4.55 4.34 15.29
CA ALA A 218 4.75 2.90 15.16
C ALA A 218 6.07 2.57 14.45
N PRO A 219 6.74 1.45 14.80
CA PRO A 219 7.97 1.05 14.11
C PRO A 219 7.69 0.64 12.67
N VAL A 220 8.51 1.15 11.75
CA VAL A 220 8.43 0.89 10.31
C VAL A 220 9.53 -0.08 9.89
N TRP A 221 9.11 -1.15 9.22
CA TRP A 221 9.98 -2.20 8.68
C TRP A 221 9.86 -2.20 7.17
N VAL A 222 10.97 -2.27 6.46
CA VAL A 222 10.97 -2.24 4.99
C VAL A 222 11.81 -3.37 4.45
N ILE A 223 11.26 -4.07 3.43
CA ILE A 223 12.02 -5.00 2.59
C ILE A 223 11.85 -4.63 1.12
N HIS A 224 12.93 -4.71 0.34
CA HIS A 224 12.91 -4.30 -1.05
C HIS A 224 13.91 -5.09 -1.90
N GLY A 225 13.53 -5.41 -3.14
CA GLY A 225 14.45 -6.03 -4.10
C GLY A 225 15.42 -5.01 -4.71
N ALA A 226 16.71 -5.32 -4.76
CA ALA A 226 17.70 -4.43 -5.39
C ALA A 226 17.48 -4.32 -6.91
N ARG A 227 16.92 -5.36 -7.54
CA ARG A 227 16.63 -5.45 -8.98
C ARG A 227 15.21 -5.08 -9.35
N ASP A 228 14.49 -4.40 -8.43
CA ASP A 228 13.11 -3.95 -8.67
C ASP A 228 13.08 -2.89 -9.79
N MET A 229 12.55 -3.31 -10.95
CA MET A 229 12.41 -2.47 -12.15
C MET A 229 11.11 -1.66 -12.15
N VAL A 230 10.15 -2.00 -11.27
CA VAL A 230 8.86 -1.29 -11.12
C VAL A 230 9.03 -0.11 -10.16
N ILE A 231 9.48 -0.40 -8.95
CA ILE A 231 9.72 0.60 -7.90
C ILE A 231 11.19 0.49 -7.46
N PRO A 232 12.06 1.45 -7.79
CA PRO A 232 13.47 1.37 -7.40
C PRO A 232 13.66 1.30 -5.90
N SER A 233 14.57 0.45 -5.44
CA SER A 233 14.86 0.23 -4.01
C SER A 233 15.27 1.50 -3.26
N ARG A 234 15.76 2.56 -3.95
CA ARG A 234 16.00 3.86 -3.34
C ARG A 234 14.73 4.50 -2.74
N MET A 235 13.53 4.20 -3.31
CA MET A 235 12.27 4.68 -2.75
C MET A 235 11.96 3.98 -1.42
N GLY A 236 12.15 2.67 -1.33
CA GLY A 236 12.02 1.94 -0.07
C GLY A 236 13.00 2.42 1.01
N ARG A 237 14.26 2.71 0.62
CA ARG A 237 15.23 3.34 1.53
C ARG A 237 14.75 4.69 2.04
N ALA A 238 14.20 5.54 1.17
CA ALA A 238 13.70 6.86 1.54
C ALA A 238 12.47 6.78 2.47
N VAL A 239 11.55 5.83 2.23
CA VAL A 239 10.40 5.56 3.11
C VAL A 239 10.89 5.10 4.48
N TYR A 240 11.83 4.15 4.55
CA TYR A 240 12.40 3.68 5.81
C TYR A 240 13.08 4.80 6.59
N GLN A 241 13.86 5.66 5.91
CA GLN A 241 14.58 6.77 6.53
C GLN A 241 13.65 7.84 7.11
N ALA A 242 12.44 8.01 6.54
CA ALA A 242 11.43 8.93 7.03
C ALA A 242 10.80 8.49 8.36
N GLY A 243 10.80 7.19 8.67
CA GLY A 243 10.22 6.67 9.91
C GLY A 243 10.93 7.19 11.16
N ARG A 244 10.14 7.68 12.13
CA ARG A 244 10.66 8.11 13.46
C ARG A 244 11.12 6.92 14.28
N GLN A 245 10.35 5.86 14.31
CA GLN A 245 10.72 4.57 14.87
C GLN A 245 11.02 3.60 13.74
N ARG A 246 12.25 3.15 13.65
CA ARG A 246 12.73 2.26 12.60
C ARG A 246 12.98 0.87 13.15
N GLY A 247 12.35 -0.12 12.51
CA GLY A 247 12.69 -1.51 12.69
C GLY A 247 13.94 -1.88 11.88
N GLU A 248 13.77 -2.66 10.82
CA GLU A 248 14.86 -3.08 9.95
C GLU A 248 14.56 -2.75 8.49
N LEU A 249 15.59 -2.38 7.73
CA LEU A 249 15.58 -2.27 6.29
C LEU A 249 16.41 -3.41 5.69
N VAL A 250 15.77 -4.28 4.91
CA VAL A 250 16.45 -5.34 4.16
C VAL A 250 16.37 -5.06 2.67
N ILE A 251 17.51 -5.02 2.00
CA ILE A 251 17.62 -4.97 0.55
C ILE A 251 18.12 -6.32 0.05
N VAL A 252 17.29 -7.00 -0.73
CA VAL A 252 17.60 -8.33 -1.26
C VAL A 252 18.23 -8.19 -2.63
N GLU A 253 19.54 -8.42 -2.74
CA GLU A 253 20.33 -8.13 -3.93
C GLU A 253 19.88 -8.92 -5.18
N SER A 254 19.37 -10.13 -5.02
CA SER A 254 18.92 -10.99 -6.12
C SER A 254 17.46 -10.75 -6.54
N ALA A 255 16.67 -10.06 -5.73
CA ALA A 255 15.22 -9.95 -5.90
C ALA A 255 14.79 -8.76 -6.74
N GLY A 256 13.71 -8.94 -7.50
CA GLY A 256 12.94 -7.92 -8.19
C GLY A 256 11.73 -7.44 -7.37
N HIS A 257 10.64 -7.09 -8.08
CA HIS A 257 9.44 -6.52 -7.45
C HIS A 257 8.57 -7.54 -6.75
N ASN A 258 8.35 -8.71 -7.39
CA ASN A 258 7.36 -9.72 -6.95
C ASN A 258 7.99 -11.03 -6.47
N ASP A 259 9.31 -11.17 -6.50
CA ASP A 259 10.00 -12.44 -6.27
C ASP A 259 10.84 -12.47 -4.98
N LEU A 260 10.61 -11.50 -4.08
CA LEU A 260 11.33 -11.37 -2.81
C LEU A 260 11.31 -12.67 -2.01
N GLY A 261 10.15 -13.28 -1.85
CA GLY A 261 10.02 -14.56 -1.16
C GLY A 261 10.63 -15.74 -1.90
N SER A 262 10.60 -15.72 -3.24
CA SER A 262 11.10 -16.82 -4.07
C SER A 262 12.60 -16.76 -4.36
N SER A 263 13.16 -15.56 -4.52
CA SER A 263 14.57 -15.37 -4.86
C SER A 263 15.50 -15.38 -3.66
N ASN A 264 15.00 -15.05 -2.45
CA ASN A 264 15.74 -15.13 -1.19
C ASN A 264 14.81 -15.36 0.00
N GLN A 265 14.21 -16.53 0.06
CA GLN A 265 13.23 -16.92 1.08
C GLN A 265 13.77 -16.74 2.51
N ARG A 266 15.05 -17.03 2.75
CA ARG A 266 15.62 -16.91 4.09
C ARG A 266 15.62 -15.44 4.57
N ALA A 267 16.19 -14.52 3.83
CA ALA A 267 16.26 -13.12 4.21
C ALA A 267 14.86 -12.49 4.39
N TYR A 268 13.91 -12.89 3.53
CA TYR A 268 12.52 -12.45 3.63
C TYR A 268 11.88 -12.93 4.93
N TRP A 269 11.99 -14.22 5.24
CA TRP A 269 11.36 -14.81 6.42
C TRP A 269 12.05 -14.38 7.71
N ASP A 270 13.37 -14.21 7.71
CA ASP A 270 14.13 -13.68 8.85
C ASP A 270 13.68 -12.25 9.17
N TRP A 271 13.52 -11.39 8.15
CA TRP A 271 13.00 -10.04 8.30
C TRP A 271 11.56 -10.04 8.87
N LEU A 272 10.66 -10.83 8.28
CA LEU A 272 9.27 -10.90 8.72
C LEU A 272 9.14 -11.43 10.16
N TYR A 273 9.88 -12.49 10.48
CA TYR A 273 9.94 -13.05 11.82
C TYR A 273 10.49 -12.04 12.84
N SER A 274 11.56 -11.35 12.52
CA SER A 274 12.15 -10.30 13.37
C SER A 274 11.15 -9.18 13.64
N ALA A 275 10.40 -8.73 12.62
CA ALA A 275 9.38 -7.71 12.75
C ALA A 275 8.25 -8.14 13.70
N LEU A 276 7.67 -9.32 13.47
CA LEU A 276 6.56 -9.83 14.26
C LEU A 276 6.99 -10.16 15.71
N SER A 277 8.16 -10.75 15.90
CA SER A 277 8.71 -11.05 17.23
C SER A 277 9.02 -9.78 18.04
N SER A 278 9.56 -8.74 17.38
CA SER A 278 9.81 -7.44 18.02
C SER A 278 8.51 -6.73 18.39
N ALA A 279 7.49 -6.84 17.54
CA ALA A 279 6.14 -6.39 17.82
C ALA A 279 5.61 -7.08 19.10
N SER A 280 5.68 -8.41 19.23
CA SER A 280 5.22 -9.14 20.40
C SER A 280 5.90 -8.70 21.71
N ARG A 281 7.22 -8.55 21.71
CA ARG A 281 7.97 -8.12 22.91
C ARG A 281 7.57 -6.72 23.39
N ARG A 282 7.31 -5.78 22.50
CA ARG A 282 6.89 -4.42 22.86
C ARG A 282 5.52 -4.38 23.55
N ALA A 283 4.58 -5.26 23.18
CA ALA A 283 3.28 -5.31 23.83
C ALA A 283 3.40 -5.77 25.28
N VAL A 284 4.12 -6.86 25.54
CA VAL A 284 4.35 -7.37 26.91
C VAL A 284 4.98 -6.28 27.80
N LEU A 285 5.95 -5.54 27.28
CA LEU A 285 6.60 -4.45 28.05
C LEU A 285 5.67 -3.24 28.28
N SER A 286 4.70 -2.99 27.41
CA SER A 286 3.70 -1.92 27.61
C SER A 286 2.63 -2.33 28.63
N GLU A 287 2.20 -3.57 28.60
CA GLU A 287 1.24 -4.12 29.56
C GLU A 287 1.82 -4.12 30.98
N ASN A 288 3.03 -4.60 31.18
CA ASN A 288 3.72 -4.58 32.47
C ASN A 288 3.86 -3.16 33.04
N ARG A 289 4.13 -2.15 32.19
CA ARG A 289 4.22 -0.74 32.61
C ARG A 289 2.87 -0.17 33.05
N LEU A 290 1.79 -0.54 32.38
CA LEU A 290 0.44 -0.09 32.74
C LEU A 290 -0.03 -0.72 34.05
N GLU A 291 0.29 -1.98 34.28
CA GLU A 291 0.03 -2.67 35.54
C GLU A 291 0.81 -2.04 36.70
N GLU A 292 2.10 -1.74 36.52
CA GLU A 292 2.91 -1.05 37.54
C GLU A 292 2.40 0.37 37.86
N GLN A 293 1.82 1.08 36.87
CA GLN A 293 1.21 2.40 37.08
C GLN A 293 -0.14 2.33 37.74
N ALA A 294 -0.92 1.25 37.54
CA ALA A 294 -2.23 1.04 38.17
C ALA A 294 -2.14 0.62 39.65
N VAL A 295 -0.99 0.11 40.08
CA VAL A 295 -0.70 -0.32 41.46
C VAL A 295 -0.12 0.83 42.34
N ARG A 296 0.28 1.95 41.72
CA ARG A 296 0.73 3.17 42.41
C ARG A 296 -0.39 4.18 42.52
#